data_a7a58e88f17122915ff9476aa88c23e9
#
_entry.id   a7a58e88f17122915ff9476aa88c23e9
#
_cell.length_a   1.000
_cell.length_b   1.000
_cell.length_c   1.000
_cell.angle_alpha   90.00
_cell.angle_beta   90.00
_cell.angle_gamma   90.00
#
_symmetry.space_group_name_H-M   'P 1'
#
loop_
_entity.id
_entity.type
_entity.pdbx_description
1 polymer ?
#
loop_
_entity_poly.entity_id
_entity_poly.type
_entity_poly.pdbx_seq_one_letter_code
_entity_poly.pdbx_strand_id
1 'polypeptide(L)'
;MTGRTQIFLGLLGAGLLGQGAASLVLDALGLANDHLPQRFANSDPLHASIHVIWGAAMIALVLTGLSDADATKLALIFGIFYTGLAIAGLTFHHPLGMRLDRGENVFHLLVGPASLAVGLASGLRLRERPA
;
A
#
# COMPACT_ATOMS: atom_id res chain seq x y z
N MET A 1 12.05 -5.90 -19.84
CA MET A 1 11.72 -4.47 -19.56
C MET A 1 10.66 -4.43 -18.48
N THR A 2 10.88 -3.65 -17.42
CA THR A 2 9.92 -3.51 -16.32
C THR A 2 8.67 -2.79 -16.82
N GLY A 3 7.51 -3.42 -16.69
CA GLY A 3 6.24 -2.83 -17.13
C GLY A 3 5.75 -1.70 -16.21
N ARG A 4 4.81 -0.88 -16.69
CA ARG A 4 4.26 0.26 -15.92
C ARG A 4 3.64 -0.19 -14.60
N THR A 5 2.99 -1.36 -14.57
CA THR A 5 2.37 -1.90 -13.35
C THR A 5 3.41 -2.32 -12.34
N GLN A 6 4.53 -2.93 -12.77
CA GLN A 6 5.64 -3.27 -11.89
C GLN A 6 6.31 -2.02 -11.30
N ILE A 7 6.49 -0.96 -12.11
CA ILE A 7 7.01 0.33 -11.62
C ILE A 7 6.08 0.90 -10.55
N PHE A 8 4.77 0.93 -10.81
CA PHE A 8 3.78 1.39 -9.83
C PHE A 8 3.86 0.59 -8.53
N LEU A 9 3.88 -0.75 -8.61
CA LEU A 9 3.98 -1.62 -7.43
C LEU A 9 5.30 -1.43 -6.68
N GLY A 10 6.41 -1.23 -7.39
CA GLY A 10 7.71 -0.94 -6.78
C GLY A 10 7.72 0.38 -6.01
N LEU A 11 7.17 1.45 -6.60
CA LEU A 11 7.03 2.74 -5.93
C LEU A 11 6.09 2.69 -4.73
N LEU A 12 4.97 1.99 -4.89
CA LEU A 12 4.03 1.76 -3.80
C LEU A 12 4.68 0.97 -2.66
N GLY A 13 5.39 -0.12 -3.00
CA GLY A 13 6.13 -0.92 -2.03
C GLY A 13 7.19 -0.11 -1.29
N ALA A 14 7.94 0.74 -1.99
CA ALA A 14 8.92 1.63 -1.38
C ALA A 14 8.27 2.66 -0.43
N GLY A 15 7.13 3.21 -0.82
CA GLY A 15 6.34 4.12 0.02
C GLY A 15 5.85 3.46 1.31
N LEU A 16 5.26 2.26 1.20
CA LEU A 16 4.80 1.49 2.36
C LEU A 16 5.95 1.11 3.29
N LEU A 17 7.04 0.56 2.73
CA LEU A 17 8.22 0.18 3.52
C LEU A 17 8.81 1.39 4.24
N GLY A 18 8.97 2.51 3.54
CA GLY A 18 9.51 3.74 4.11
C GLY A 18 8.63 4.32 5.22
N GLN A 19 7.32 4.39 4.99
CA GLN A 19 6.36 4.89 5.98
C GLN A 19 6.31 3.98 7.21
N GLY A 20 6.20 2.66 7.02
CA GLY A 20 6.15 1.71 8.13
C GLY A 20 7.46 1.71 8.95
N ALA A 21 8.62 1.70 8.27
CA ALA A 21 9.91 1.78 8.95
C ALA A 21 10.09 3.09 9.73
N ALA A 22 9.72 4.24 9.13
CA ALA A 22 9.77 5.52 9.80
C ALA A 22 8.88 5.54 11.05
N SER A 23 7.66 5.00 10.97
CA SER A 23 6.74 4.91 12.11
C SER A 23 7.34 4.08 13.25
N LEU A 24 7.87 2.89 12.96
CA LEU A 24 8.49 2.02 13.97
C LEU A 24 9.72 2.67 14.62
N VAL A 25 10.55 3.37 13.83
CA VAL A 25 11.72 4.08 14.37
C VAL A 25 11.30 5.24 15.28
N LEU A 26 10.32 6.04 14.85
CA LEU A 26 9.82 7.16 15.65
C LEU A 26 9.20 6.67 16.97
N ASP A 27 8.46 5.57 16.93
CA ASP A 27 7.90 4.94 18.13
C ASP A 27 9.00 4.44 19.09
N ALA A 28 9.98 3.71 18.54
CA ALA A 28 11.10 3.20 19.33
C ALA A 28 11.96 4.28 19.98
N LEU A 29 12.05 5.46 19.36
CA LEU A 29 12.78 6.62 19.90
C LEU A 29 11.92 7.48 20.85
N GLY A 30 10.64 7.14 21.04
CA GLY A 30 9.71 7.96 21.82
C GLY A 30 9.40 9.33 21.18
N LEU A 31 9.59 9.43 19.86
CA LEU A 31 9.35 10.65 19.07
C LEU A 31 7.98 10.65 18.36
N ALA A 32 7.22 9.57 18.50
CA ALA A 32 5.87 9.49 17.96
C ALA A 32 4.97 10.53 18.65
N ASN A 33 4.37 11.41 17.86
CA ASN A 33 3.44 12.43 18.37
C ASN A 33 2.33 12.73 17.35
N ASP A 34 1.26 13.40 17.79
CA ASP A 34 0.09 13.71 16.98
C ASP A 34 0.21 14.98 16.12
N HIS A 35 1.39 15.61 16.09
CA HIS A 35 1.61 16.83 15.31
C HIS A 35 2.06 16.52 13.87
N LEU A 36 1.62 17.35 12.91
CA LEU A 36 2.11 17.29 11.54
C LEU A 36 3.58 17.78 11.48
N PRO A 37 4.47 17.15 10.66
CA PRO A 37 4.21 16.05 9.69
C PRO A 37 4.24 14.65 10.30
N GLN A 38 4.59 14.49 11.55
CA GLN A 38 4.77 13.19 12.22
C GLN A 38 3.49 12.36 12.26
N ARG A 39 2.32 13.02 12.21
CA ARG A 39 1.02 12.35 12.15
C ARG A 39 0.84 11.43 10.95
N PHE A 40 1.46 11.74 9.80
CA PHE A 40 1.43 10.87 8.62
C PHE A 40 2.39 9.68 8.72
N ALA A 41 3.37 9.76 9.61
CA ALA A 41 4.32 8.70 9.85
C ALA A 41 3.96 7.86 11.09
N ASN A 42 2.98 8.29 11.89
CA ASN A 42 2.68 7.71 13.20
C ASN A 42 1.50 6.73 13.10
N SER A 43 1.78 5.54 12.57
CA SER A 43 0.87 4.40 12.65
C SER A 43 1.12 3.63 13.95
N ASP A 44 0.11 2.91 14.44
CA ASP A 44 0.36 1.98 15.53
C ASP A 44 1.35 0.87 15.08
N PRO A 45 2.10 0.23 16.00
CA PRO A 45 3.17 -0.71 15.65
C PRO A 45 2.70 -1.90 14.81
N LEU A 46 1.46 -2.37 15.00
CA LEU A 46 0.88 -3.45 14.20
C LEU A 46 0.69 -2.99 12.75
N HIS A 47 0.06 -1.84 12.54
CA HIS A 47 -0.17 -1.25 11.23
C HIS A 47 1.16 -0.94 10.51
N ALA A 48 2.10 -0.30 11.22
CA ALA A 48 3.43 -0.02 10.69
C ALA A 48 4.18 -1.29 10.26
N SER A 49 4.09 -2.36 11.06
CA SER A 49 4.68 -3.66 10.72
C SER A 49 4.06 -4.28 9.45
N ILE A 50 2.74 -4.16 9.28
CA ILE A 50 2.06 -4.60 8.06
C ILE A 50 2.57 -3.82 6.85
N HIS A 51 2.76 -2.51 6.94
CA HIS A 51 3.33 -1.71 5.87
C HIS A 51 4.76 -2.14 5.51
N VAL A 52 5.61 -2.44 6.51
CA VAL A 52 6.97 -2.96 6.27
C VAL A 52 6.92 -4.30 5.53
N ILE A 53 6.09 -5.24 6.00
CA ILE A 53 5.98 -6.57 5.38
C ILE A 53 5.44 -6.47 3.95
N TRP A 54 4.35 -5.74 3.74
CA TRP A 54 3.77 -5.55 2.41
C TRP A 54 4.72 -4.83 1.46
N GLY A 55 5.36 -3.75 1.93
CA GLY A 55 6.31 -2.98 1.13
C GLY A 55 7.50 -3.82 0.70
N ALA A 56 8.10 -4.56 1.64
CA ALA A 56 9.21 -5.46 1.36
C ALA A 56 8.81 -6.58 0.38
N ALA A 57 7.64 -7.20 0.59
CA ALA A 57 7.13 -8.25 -0.29
C ALA A 57 6.90 -7.75 -1.72
N MET A 58 6.28 -6.56 -1.88
CA MET A 58 6.07 -5.95 -3.20
C MET A 58 7.38 -5.68 -3.92
N ILE A 59 8.36 -5.08 -3.23
CA ILE A 59 9.69 -4.82 -3.80
C ILE A 59 10.35 -6.13 -4.23
N ALA A 60 10.36 -7.14 -3.36
CA ALA A 60 10.94 -8.44 -3.66
C ALA A 60 10.30 -9.08 -4.90
N LEU A 61 8.96 -9.08 -4.99
CA LEU A 61 8.23 -9.62 -6.15
C LEU A 61 8.56 -8.87 -7.43
N VAL A 62 8.66 -7.55 -7.40
CA VAL A 62 9.05 -6.75 -8.57
C VAL A 62 10.49 -7.05 -8.99
N LEU A 63 11.42 -7.17 -8.04
CA LEU A 63 12.83 -7.47 -8.32
C LEU A 63 13.06 -8.89 -8.84
N THR A 64 12.22 -9.84 -8.48
CA THR A 64 12.28 -11.23 -9.00
C THR A 64 11.71 -11.37 -10.40
N GLY A 65 11.22 -10.31 -11.02
CA GLY A 65 10.72 -10.32 -12.40
C GLY A 65 9.26 -10.76 -12.51
N LEU A 66 8.39 -10.18 -11.69
CA LEU A 66 6.95 -10.41 -11.71
C LEU A 66 6.37 -10.24 -13.13
N SER A 67 5.59 -11.22 -13.60
CA SER A 67 4.95 -11.13 -14.92
C SER A 67 3.91 -9.99 -14.97
N ASP A 68 3.60 -9.47 -16.18
CA ASP A 68 2.56 -8.44 -16.35
C ASP A 68 1.21 -8.91 -15.82
N ALA A 69 0.89 -10.19 -15.98
CA ALA A 69 -0.37 -10.78 -15.50
C ALA A 69 -0.40 -10.84 -13.96
N ASP A 70 0.69 -11.24 -13.33
CA ASP A 70 0.74 -11.33 -11.87
C ASP A 70 0.85 -9.95 -11.22
N ALA A 71 1.57 -9.01 -11.85
CA ALA A 71 1.56 -7.61 -11.44
C ALA A 71 0.15 -7.00 -11.49
N THR A 72 -0.62 -7.33 -12.54
CA THR A 72 -2.02 -6.90 -12.67
C THR A 72 -2.88 -7.47 -11.54
N LYS A 73 -2.78 -8.78 -11.26
CA LYS A 73 -3.51 -9.42 -10.15
C LYS A 73 -3.14 -8.81 -8.81
N LEU A 74 -1.84 -8.61 -8.56
CA LEU A 74 -1.36 -8.02 -7.31
C LEU A 74 -1.90 -6.60 -7.11
N ALA A 75 -1.89 -5.77 -8.17
CA ALA A 75 -2.46 -4.42 -8.12
C ALA A 75 -3.96 -4.44 -7.80
N LEU A 76 -4.72 -5.37 -8.39
CA LEU A 76 -6.16 -5.52 -8.13
C LEU A 76 -6.43 -5.99 -6.69
N ILE A 77 -5.73 -7.03 -6.23
CA ILE A 77 -5.87 -7.56 -4.86
C ILE A 77 -5.56 -6.46 -3.84
N PHE A 78 -4.44 -5.77 -4.03
CA PHE A 78 -4.05 -4.66 -3.16
C PHE A 78 -5.07 -3.53 -3.20
N GLY A 79 -5.55 -3.17 -4.38
CA GLY A 79 -6.55 -2.13 -4.56
C GLY A 79 -7.88 -2.45 -3.87
N ILE A 80 -8.37 -3.69 -3.99
CA ILE A 80 -9.58 -4.15 -3.29
C ILE A 80 -9.37 -4.09 -1.77
N PHE A 81 -8.25 -4.62 -1.28
CA PHE A 81 -7.95 -4.66 0.15
C PHE A 81 -7.88 -3.25 0.75
N TYR A 82 -7.11 -2.34 0.17
CA TYR A 82 -6.94 -0.99 0.71
C TYR A 82 -8.17 -0.11 0.55
N THR A 83 -8.95 -0.29 -0.53
CA THR A 83 -10.25 0.38 -0.66
C THR A 83 -11.22 -0.13 0.41
N GLY A 84 -11.28 -1.43 0.62
CA GLY A 84 -12.09 -2.03 1.69
C GLY A 84 -11.65 -1.57 3.09
N LEU A 85 -10.33 -1.48 3.32
CA LEU A 85 -9.78 -1.00 4.58
C LEU A 85 -10.12 0.48 4.83
N ALA A 86 -10.08 1.32 3.78
CA ALA A 86 -10.50 2.71 3.87
C ALA A 86 -11.99 2.83 4.25
N ILE A 87 -12.86 2.06 3.62
CA ILE A 87 -14.29 2.04 3.96
C ILE A 87 -14.50 1.56 5.40
N ALA A 88 -13.79 0.49 5.80
CA ALA A 88 -13.85 -0.03 7.16
C ALA A 88 -13.34 0.98 8.18
N GLY A 89 -12.24 1.68 7.90
CA GLY A 89 -11.66 2.72 8.76
C GLY A 89 -12.55 3.95 8.93
N LEU A 90 -13.36 4.27 7.93
CA LEU A 90 -14.37 5.34 8.03
C LEU A 90 -15.59 4.92 8.87
N THR A 91 -15.87 3.62 8.95
CA THR A 91 -17.03 3.07 9.65
C THR A 91 -16.68 2.59 11.05
N PHE A 92 -15.52 1.96 11.20
CA PHE A 92 -15.03 1.36 12.43
C PHE A 92 -13.65 1.94 12.77
N HIS A 93 -13.49 2.53 13.96
CA HIS A 93 -12.23 3.18 14.36
C HIS A 93 -11.05 2.20 14.53
N HIS A 94 -11.30 0.91 14.69
CA HIS A 94 -10.29 -0.13 14.94
C HIS A 94 -10.51 -1.39 14.07
N PRO A 95 -10.55 -1.28 12.73
CA PRO A 95 -10.71 -2.45 11.88
C PRO A 95 -9.49 -3.38 12.04
N LEU A 96 -9.73 -4.67 12.19
CA LEU A 96 -8.68 -5.70 12.38
C LEU A 96 -7.74 -5.44 13.59
N GLY A 97 -8.18 -4.67 14.57
CA GLY A 97 -7.38 -4.31 15.74
C GLY A 97 -6.37 -3.19 15.51
N MET A 98 -6.30 -2.63 14.29
CA MET A 98 -5.44 -1.49 13.96
C MET A 98 -6.16 -0.17 14.23
N ARG A 99 -5.44 0.81 14.78
CA ARG A 99 -5.96 2.17 14.88
C ARG A 99 -5.75 2.87 13.53
N LEU A 100 -6.85 3.19 12.86
CA LEU A 100 -6.83 3.96 11.62
C LEU A 100 -7.29 5.38 11.90
N ASP A 101 -6.35 6.31 11.86
CA ASP A 101 -6.64 7.72 11.97
C ASP A 101 -7.06 8.35 10.62
N ARG A 102 -7.31 9.66 10.61
CA ARG A 102 -7.73 10.36 9.39
C ARG A 102 -6.65 10.35 8.30
N GLY A 103 -5.38 10.45 8.67
CA GLY A 103 -4.26 10.46 7.72
C GLY A 103 -4.13 9.11 7.02
N GLU A 104 -4.21 8.03 7.78
CA GLU A 104 -4.16 6.67 7.27
C GLU A 104 -5.36 6.34 6.37
N ASN A 105 -6.57 6.75 6.78
CA ASN A 105 -7.76 6.59 5.95
C ASN A 105 -7.66 7.37 4.63
N VAL A 106 -7.13 8.59 4.63
CA VAL A 106 -6.87 9.35 3.40
C VAL A 106 -5.85 8.63 2.52
N PHE A 107 -4.77 8.11 3.11
CA PHE A 107 -3.78 7.33 2.38
C PHE A 107 -4.43 6.09 1.72
N HIS A 108 -5.22 5.32 2.45
CA HIS A 108 -5.91 4.14 1.92
C HIS A 108 -6.91 4.49 0.82
N LEU A 109 -7.64 5.61 0.96
CA LEU A 109 -8.56 6.13 -0.07
C LEU A 109 -7.86 6.57 -1.35
N LEU A 110 -6.61 6.99 -1.29
CA LEU A 110 -5.83 7.33 -2.48
C LEU A 110 -5.20 6.08 -3.11
N VAL A 111 -4.56 5.26 -2.30
CA VAL A 111 -3.76 4.11 -2.76
C VAL A 111 -4.64 2.97 -3.24
N GLY A 112 -5.75 2.69 -2.56
CA GLY A 112 -6.66 1.62 -2.95
C GLY A 112 -7.26 1.84 -4.35
N PRO A 113 -8.01 2.92 -4.60
CA PRO A 113 -8.57 3.23 -5.92
C PRO A 113 -7.52 3.41 -7.02
N ALA A 114 -6.35 4.01 -6.71
CA ALA A 114 -5.26 4.12 -7.67
C ALA A 114 -4.74 2.74 -8.10
N SER A 115 -4.56 1.82 -7.16
CA SER A 115 -4.15 0.44 -7.44
C SER A 115 -5.19 -0.31 -8.27
N LEU A 116 -6.49 -0.12 -7.98
CA LEU A 116 -7.57 -0.66 -8.80
C LEU A 116 -7.52 -0.13 -10.22
N ALA A 117 -7.38 1.18 -10.40
CA ALA A 117 -7.30 1.80 -11.72
C ALA A 117 -6.12 1.29 -12.53
N VAL A 118 -4.93 1.18 -11.92
CA VAL A 118 -3.74 0.61 -12.56
C VAL A 118 -3.96 -0.85 -12.94
N GLY A 119 -4.50 -1.66 -12.03
CA GLY A 119 -4.79 -3.07 -12.27
C GLY A 119 -5.80 -3.28 -13.39
N LEU A 120 -6.91 -2.54 -13.39
CA LEU A 120 -7.92 -2.61 -14.45
C LEU A 120 -7.36 -2.18 -15.81
N ALA A 121 -6.66 -1.04 -15.86
CA ALA A 121 -6.04 -0.57 -17.10
C ALA A 121 -4.98 -1.54 -17.64
N SER A 122 -4.25 -2.21 -16.77
CA SER A 122 -3.29 -3.26 -17.16
C SER A 122 -4.01 -4.50 -17.70
N GLY A 123 -5.08 -4.94 -17.06
CA GLY A 123 -5.87 -6.09 -17.48
C GLY A 123 -6.51 -5.90 -18.84
N LEU A 124 -7.01 -4.70 -19.16
CA LEU A 124 -7.55 -4.37 -20.49
C LEU A 124 -6.45 -4.47 -21.55
N ARG A 125 -5.27 -3.89 -21.32
CA ARG A 125 -4.14 -3.96 -22.25
C ARG A 125 -3.65 -5.39 -22.51
N LEU A 126 -3.71 -6.26 -21.50
CA LEU A 126 -3.32 -7.66 -21.69
C LEU A 126 -4.29 -8.43 -22.59
N ARG A 127 -5.58 -8.09 -22.55
CA ARG A 127 -6.61 -8.69 -23.42
C ARG A 127 -6.49 -8.27 -24.89
N GLU A 128 -5.95 -7.09 -25.15
CA GLU A 128 -5.79 -6.52 -26.50
C GLU A 128 -4.51 -6.99 -27.20
N ARG A 129 -3.61 -7.69 -26.52
CA ARG A 129 -2.40 -8.25 -27.14
C ARG A 129 -2.77 -9.45 -28.00
N PRO A 130 -2.48 -9.44 -29.32
CA PRO A 130 -2.65 -10.62 -30.15
C PRO A 130 -1.72 -11.74 -29.66
N ALA A 131 -2.19 -12.96 -29.79
CA ALA A 131 -1.44 -14.19 -29.48
C ALA A 131 -0.23 -14.37 -30.42
#